data_0633a13fd035e28af3e12e13d55fa7d2
#
_entry.id   0633a13fd035e28af3e12e13d55fa7d2
#
_cell.length_a   1.000
_cell.length_b   1.000
_cell.length_c   1.000
_cell.angle_alpha   90.00
_cell.angle_beta   90.00
_cell.angle_gamma   90.00
#
_symmetry.space_group_name_H-M   'P 1'
#
loop_
_entity.id
_entity.type
_entity.pdbx_description
1 polymer ?
#
loop_
_entity_poly.entity_id
_entity_poly.type
_entity_poly.pdbx_seq_one_letter_code
_entity_poly.pdbx_strand_id
1 'polypeptide(L)'
;MRALKIWGMTMVVVIAVLGLYIYQNNREYQIILLNTNDSHGSILPVDSVGGMAERATFIRMVREKNPYVLLVDAGDINTGQAISNRADAKPDILAYNYMGYDAVTVGNHEFDKPLNVLLKQMQWAEFPFVTSNIQRNGTPLGVEYLIKEIGGVKIGIFGLTTKNTENVSIHAGEVTFENEVMAARKVVKLLKKQQVNLIIGLVHLGFTESAPGFITSYRLAQEVDGIDILVDGHSHSFIERPEHIHKTTIVTANQSGRYVGE
;
A
#
# COMPACT_ATOMS: atom_id res chain seq x y z
N MET A 1 -3.94 25.90 56.88
CA MET A 1 -2.65 25.59 56.20
C MET A 1 -2.61 24.24 55.47
N ARG A 2 -3.17 23.12 55.93
CA ARG A 2 -3.18 21.83 55.22
C ARG A 2 -4.02 21.86 53.94
N ALA A 3 -5.20 22.50 53.92
CA ALA A 3 -6.07 22.57 52.73
C ALA A 3 -5.40 23.32 51.55
N LEU A 4 -4.73 24.47 51.79
CA LEU A 4 -4.04 25.22 50.73
C LEU A 4 -2.88 24.42 50.07
N LYS A 5 -2.19 23.54 50.82
CA LYS A 5 -1.14 22.69 50.26
C LYS A 5 -1.71 21.59 49.36
N ILE A 6 -2.89 21.04 49.68
CA ILE A 6 -3.55 20.04 48.89
C ILE A 6 -4.02 20.61 47.54
N TRP A 7 -4.65 21.82 47.57
CA TRP A 7 -5.09 22.51 46.34
C TRP A 7 -3.92 22.88 45.42
N GLY A 8 -2.80 23.36 45.98
CA GLY A 8 -1.59 23.65 45.20
C GLY A 8 -1.00 22.41 44.52
N MET A 9 -0.94 21.27 45.23
CA MET A 9 -0.43 20.03 44.69
C MET A 9 -1.33 19.46 43.59
N THR A 10 -2.66 19.50 43.75
CA THR A 10 -3.63 19.06 42.74
C THR A 10 -3.52 19.91 41.47
N MET A 11 -3.38 21.21 41.56
CA MET A 11 -3.23 22.14 40.45
C MET A 11 -1.94 21.91 39.67
N VAL A 12 -0.82 21.62 40.35
CA VAL A 12 0.47 21.29 39.70
C VAL A 12 0.37 19.98 38.93
N VAL A 13 -0.30 18.95 39.46
CA VAL A 13 -0.51 17.66 38.79
C VAL A 13 -1.39 17.87 37.55
N VAL A 14 -2.47 18.62 37.63
CA VAL A 14 -3.36 18.90 36.47
C VAL A 14 -2.61 19.66 35.38
N ILE A 15 -1.80 20.68 35.72
CA ILE A 15 -0.98 21.42 34.74
C ILE A 15 0.06 20.50 34.09
N ALA A 16 0.72 19.62 34.86
CA ALA A 16 1.69 18.68 34.35
C ALA A 16 1.05 17.65 33.39
N VAL A 17 -0.12 17.15 33.75
CA VAL A 17 -0.89 16.21 32.89
C VAL A 17 -1.37 16.93 31.61
N LEU A 18 -1.88 18.14 31.72
CA LEU A 18 -2.28 18.97 30.57
C LEU A 18 -1.09 19.32 29.68
N GLY A 19 0.04 19.67 30.28
CA GLY A 19 1.28 19.91 29.55
C GLY A 19 1.81 18.69 28.82
N LEU A 20 1.74 17.52 29.46
CA LEU A 20 2.11 16.24 28.83
C LEU A 20 1.16 15.87 27.68
N TYR A 21 -0.14 16.08 27.88
CA TYR A 21 -1.17 15.85 26.86
C TYR A 21 -0.99 16.77 25.64
N ILE A 22 -0.76 18.08 25.87
CA ILE A 22 -0.47 19.03 24.79
C ILE A 22 0.83 18.69 24.08
N TYR A 23 1.89 18.32 24.80
CA TYR A 23 3.17 17.92 24.25
C TYR A 23 3.04 16.65 23.39
N GLN A 24 2.27 15.66 23.83
CA GLN A 24 2.03 14.43 23.07
C GLN A 24 1.19 14.69 21.80
N ASN A 25 0.19 15.58 21.87
CA ASN A 25 -0.68 15.89 20.73
C ASN A 25 -0.04 16.83 19.69
N ASN A 26 1.05 17.53 20.04
CA ASN A 26 1.76 18.44 19.12
C ASN A 26 3.08 17.83 18.60
N ARG A 27 3.27 16.52 18.73
CA ARG A 27 4.44 15.88 18.13
C ARG A 27 4.26 15.81 16.62
N GLU A 28 5.21 16.35 15.88
CA GLU A 28 5.38 16.09 14.47
C GLU A 28 6.08 14.74 14.30
N TYR A 29 5.51 13.90 13.44
CA TYR A 29 6.08 12.61 13.08
C TYR A 29 6.47 12.66 11.60
N GLN A 30 7.72 12.37 11.32
CA GLN A 30 8.17 12.16 9.95
C GLN A 30 8.12 10.67 9.66
N ILE A 31 7.26 10.27 8.71
CA ILE A 31 7.14 8.90 8.22
C ILE A 31 7.56 8.92 6.77
N ILE A 32 8.51 8.06 6.42
CA ILE A 32 8.93 7.86 5.03
C ILE A 32 8.06 6.77 4.43
N LEU A 33 7.31 7.11 3.38
CA LEU A 33 6.58 6.14 2.56
C LEU A 33 7.46 5.75 1.37
N LEU A 34 7.92 4.51 1.35
CA LEU A 34 8.56 3.92 0.18
C LEU A 34 7.54 3.09 -0.59
N ASN A 35 7.46 3.30 -1.89
CA ASN A 35 6.55 2.55 -2.74
C ASN A 35 7.21 1.98 -3.98
N THR A 36 6.69 0.83 -4.41
CA THR A 36 6.98 0.19 -5.69
C THR A 36 5.68 -0.30 -6.32
N ASN A 37 5.74 -0.63 -7.59
CA ASN A 37 4.64 -1.19 -8.38
C ASN A 37 5.22 -1.86 -9.63
N ASP A 38 4.44 -2.71 -10.30
CA ASP A 38 4.72 -3.27 -11.62
C ASP A 38 6.14 -3.85 -11.73
N SER A 39 6.53 -4.66 -10.74
CA SER A 39 7.87 -5.26 -10.69
C SER A 39 8.08 -6.27 -11.81
N HIS A 40 7.03 -6.95 -12.27
CA HIS A 40 7.04 -7.90 -13.38
C HIS A 40 8.20 -8.89 -13.34
N GLY A 41 8.42 -9.51 -12.18
CA GLY A 41 9.44 -10.52 -12.01
C GLY A 41 10.88 -10.02 -12.22
N SER A 42 11.14 -8.72 -12.10
CA SER A 42 12.45 -8.11 -12.33
C SER A 42 13.41 -8.37 -11.16
N ILE A 43 13.81 -9.65 -11.03
CA ILE A 43 14.83 -10.11 -10.06
C ILE A 43 16.18 -9.50 -10.40
N LEU A 44 16.57 -9.60 -11.67
CA LEU A 44 17.81 -9.06 -12.20
C LEU A 44 17.56 -7.66 -12.80
N PRO A 45 18.58 -6.81 -12.83
CA PRO A 45 18.49 -5.51 -13.49
C PRO A 45 17.98 -5.62 -14.92
N VAL A 46 17.17 -4.65 -15.35
CA VAL A 46 16.72 -4.47 -16.73
C VAL A 46 17.50 -3.29 -17.32
N ASP A 47 18.19 -3.52 -18.43
CA ASP A 47 19.10 -2.53 -19.05
C ASP A 47 20.13 -1.96 -18.06
N SER A 48 20.67 -2.80 -17.19
CA SER A 48 21.62 -2.45 -16.12
C SER A 48 21.07 -1.50 -15.05
N VAL A 49 19.75 -1.40 -14.90
CA VAL A 49 19.07 -0.55 -13.91
C VAL A 49 18.10 -1.38 -13.07
N GLY A 50 18.05 -1.09 -11.77
CA GLY A 50 17.11 -1.73 -10.83
C GLY A 50 17.53 -3.17 -10.48
N GLY A 51 16.52 -4.01 -10.28
CA GLY A 51 16.67 -5.37 -9.75
C GLY A 51 16.53 -5.42 -8.23
N MET A 52 16.29 -6.63 -7.70
CA MET A 52 15.96 -6.80 -6.26
C MET A 52 17.14 -6.47 -5.34
N ALA A 53 18.39 -6.67 -5.76
CA ALA A 53 19.57 -6.41 -4.94
C ALA A 53 19.81 -4.92 -4.71
N GLU A 54 19.69 -4.12 -5.76
CA GLU A 54 19.79 -2.65 -5.68
C GLU A 54 18.65 -2.07 -4.87
N ARG A 55 17.42 -2.54 -5.12
CA ARG A 55 16.23 -2.16 -4.37
C ARG A 55 16.40 -2.45 -2.87
N ALA A 56 16.83 -3.65 -2.52
CA ALA A 56 17.08 -4.03 -1.12
C ALA A 56 18.15 -3.15 -0.46
N THR A 57 19.20 -2.80 -1.21
CA THR A 57 20.26 -1.92 -0.72
C THR A 57 19.71 -0.52 -0.44
N PHE A 58 18.95 0.07 -1.38
CA PHE A 58 18.33 1.38 -1.21
C PHE A 58 17.39 1.41 0.00
N ILE A 59 16.45 0.46 0.10
CA ILE A 59 15.51 0.39 1.22
C ILE A 59 16.25 0.29 2.56
N ARG A 60 17.28 -0.54 2.64
CA ARG A 60 18.11 -0.65 3.85
C ARG A 60 18.75 0.67 4.22
N MET A 61 19.35 1.39 3.25
CA MET A 61 19.96 2.71 3.47
C MET A 61 18.97 3.75 4.01
N VAL A 62 17.72 3.73 3.52
CA VAL A 62 16.67 4.62 4.02
C VAL A 62 16.28 4.25 5.45
N ARG A 63 16.09 2.95 5.75
CA ARG A 63 15.75 2.48 7.09
C ARG A 63 16.85 2.72 8.13
N GLU A 64 18.11 2.65 7.75
CA GLU A 64 19.23 2.95 8.65
C GLU A 64 19.22 4.43 9.13
N LYS A 65 18.66 5.33 8.33
CA LYS A 65 18.59 6.76 8.63
C LYS A 65 17.25 7.19 9.24
N ASN A 66 16.19 6.40 9.05
CA ASN A 66 14.84 6.77 9.41
C ASN A 66 14.18 5.63 10.22
N PRO A 67 13.74 5.88 11.46
CA PRO A 67 13.12 4.86 12.30
C PRO A 67 11.68 4.53 11.88
N TYR A 68 11.05 5.39 11.10
CA TYR A 68 9.65 5.29 10.70
C TYR A 68 9.54 5.20 9.18
N VAL A 69 9.63 3.99 8.64
CA VAL A 69 9.53 3.72 7.21
C VAL A 69 8.37 2.75 6.99
N LEU A 70 7.48 3.11 6.07
CA LEU A 70 6.43 2.25 5.54
C LEU A 70 6.80 1.88 4.10
N LEU A 71 6.96 0.58 3.82
CA LEU A 71 7.30 0.07 2.50
C LEU A 71 6.12 -0.73 1.93
N VAL A 72 5.59 -0.29 0.79
CA VAL A 72 4.39 -0.87 0.17
C VAL A 72 4.57 -1.11 -1.33
N ASP A 73 3.70 -1.97 -1.89
CA ASP A 73 3.70 -2.25 -3.34
C ASP A 73 2.27 -2.26 -3.89
N ALA A 74 2.11 -1.68 -5.08
CA ALA A 74 0.82 -1.55 -5.74
C ALA A 74 0.52 -2.66 -6.76
N GLY A 75 1.10 -3.85 -6.61
CA GLY A 75 0.78 -5.05 -7.39
C GLY A 75 1.60 -5.22 -8.66
N ASP A 76 1.26 -6.27 -9.41
CA ASP A 76 2.01 -6.76 -10.56
C ASP A 76 3.47 -7.12 -10.21
N ILE A 77 3.62 -7.94 -9.16
CA ILE A 77 4.90 -8.56 -8.81
C ILE A 77 5.30 -9.55 -9.91
N ASN A 78 4.30 -10.28 -10.42
CA ASN A 78 4.44 -11.40 -11.33
C ASN A 78 4.69 -10.98 -12.78
N THR A 79 5.01 -12.00 -13.56
CA THR A 79 5.02 -12.07 -15.02
C THR A 79 6.02 -11.12 -15.67
N GLY A 80 7.15 -11.69 -16.07
CA GLY A 80 8.23 -10.99 -16.72
C GLY A 80 9.45 -11.88 -16.91
N GLN A 81 10.49 -11.73 -16.11
CA GLN A 81 11.72 -12.51 -16.29
C GLN A 81 11.51 -14.02 -16.10
N ALA A 82 12.24 -14.81 -16.90
CA ALA A 82 12.11 -16.28 -16.90
C ALA A 82 12.39 -16.94 -15.54
N ILE A 83 13.26 -16.33 -14.71
CA ILE A 83 13.57 -16.82 -13.37
C ILE A 83 12.35 -16.72 -12.45
N SER A 84 11.59 -15.63 -12.53
CA SER A 84 10.33 -15.43 -11.82
C SER A 84 9.25 -16.38 -12.36
N ASN A 85 9.02 -16.35 -13.68
CA ASN A 85 7.94 -17.09 -14.32
C ASN A 85 8.03 -18.61 -14.11
N ARG A 86 9.24 -19.19 -14.17
CA ARG A 86 9.46 -20.64 -13.98
C ARG A 86 9.29 -21.09 -12.54
N ALA A 87 9.47 -20.20 -11.59
CA ALA A 87 9.41 -20.49 -10.16
C ALA A 87 8.12 -19.98 -9.48
N ASP A 88 7.07 -19.69 -10.27
CA ASP A 88 5.80 -19.14 -9.75
C ASP A 88 5.98 -17.89 -8.89
N ALA A 89 6.92 -17.01 -9.28
CA ALA A 89 7.34 -15.80 -8.55
C ALA A 89 7.84 -16.05 -7.11
N LYS A 90 8.21 -17.28 -6.76
CA LYS A 90 8.75 -17.57 -5.42
C LYS A 90 9.99 -16.75 -5.08
N PRO A 91 10.98 -16.57 -5.99
CA PRO A 91 12.13 -15.70 -5.72
C PRO A 91 11.74 -14.25 -5.43
N ASP A 92 10.71 -13.75 -6.13
CA ASP A 92 10.18 -12.39 -5.94
C ASP A 92 9.61 -12.22 -4.55
N ILE A 93 8.71 -13.13 -4.13
CA ILE A 93 8.10 -13.11 -2.81
C ILE A 93 9.16 -13.21 -1.70
N LEU A 94 10.16 -14.08 -1.85
CA LEU A 94 11.25 -14.20 -0.88
C LEU A 94 12.11 -12.92 -0.81
N ALA A 95 12.34 -12.25 -1.95
CA ALA A 95 13.03 -10.96 -1.97
C ALA A 95 12.21 -9.86 -1.28
N TYR A 96 10.88 -9.84 -1.46
CA TYR A 96 9.96 -8.94 -0.75
C TYR A 96 9.95 -9.20 0.76
N ASN A 97 9.95 -10.47 1.19
CA ASN A 97 10.11 -10.84 2.61
C ASN A 97 11.44 -10.29 3.16
N TYR A 98 12.54 -10.51 2.45
CA TYR A 98 13.86 -10.00 2.84
C TYR A 98 13.91 -8.47 2.95
N MET A 99 13.27 -7.77 2.03
CA MET A 99 13.15 -6.30 2.06
C MET A 99 12.18 -5.80 3.13
N GLY A 100 11.31 -6.67 3.67
CA GLY A 100 10.35 -6.34 4.72
C GLY A 100 9.24 -5.42 4.24
N TYR A 101 8.57 -5.79 3.15
CA TYR A 101 7.35 -5.08 2.73
C TYR A 101 6.29 -5.13 3.83
N ASP A 102 5.58 -4.02 4.02
CA ASP A 102 4.56 -3.87 5.05
C ASP A 102 3.17 -4.25 4.57
N ALA A 103 2.89 -4.02 3.28
CA ALA A 103 1.65 -4.41 2.61
C ALA A 103 1.85 -4.39 1.09
N VAL A 104 1.13 -5.26 0.40
CA VAL A 104 1.13 -5.36 -1.06
C VAL A 104 -0.32 -5.50 -1.53
N THR A 105 -0.72 -4.90 -2.65
CA THR A 105 -1.98 -5.24 -3.31
C THR A 105 -1.77 -6.24 -4.44
N VAL A 106 -2.84 -6.74 -5.01
CA VAL A 106 -2.84 -7.65 -6.15
C VAL A 106 -3.07 -6.85 -7.43
N GLY A 107 -2.25 -7.05 -8.45
CA GLY A 107 -2.48 -6.52 -9.80
C GLY A 107 -3.17 -7.53 -10.71
N ASN A 108 -3.25 -7.22 -12.01
CA ASN A 108 -3.89 -8.13 -12.96
C ASN A 108 -2.97 -9.30 -13.37
N HIS A 109 -1.66 -9.12 -13.38
CA HIS A 109 -0.71 -10.17 -13.72
C HIS A 109 -0.56 -11.25 -12.64
N GLU A 110 -1.05 -11.03 -11.42
CA GLU A 110 -1.19 -12.10 -10.44
C GLU A 110 -2.19 -13.18 -10.88
N PHE A 111 -3.05 -12.89 -11.87
CA PHE A 111 -4.01 -13.83 -12.47
C PHE A 111 -3.57 -14.38 -13.85
N ASP A 112 -2.33 -14.20 -14.26
CA ASP A 112 -1.78 -14.81 -15.47
C ASP A 112 -1.60 -16.31 -15.33
N LYS A 113 -1.51 -16.78 -14.10
CA LYS A 113 -1.44 -18.20 -13.73
C LYS A 113 -2.69 -18.61 -12.95
N PRO A 114 -2.99 -19.92 -12.86
CA PRO A 114 -4.10 -20.42 -12.06
C PRO A 114 -4.09 -19.87 -10.63
N LEU A 115 -5.26 -19.56 -10.08
CA LEU A 115 -5.42 -18.93 -8.76
C LEU A 115 -4.65 -19.63 -7.64
N ASN A 116 -4.49 -20.97 -7.73
CA ASN A 116 -3.71 -21.72 -6.75
C ASN A 116 -2.23 -21.29 -6.69
N VAL A 117 -1.69 -20.68 -7.76
CA VAL A 117 -0.32 -20.11 -7.75
C VAL A 117 -0.31 -18.85 -6.90
N LEU A 118 -1.24 -17.91 -7.10
CA LEU A 118 -1.37 -16.73 -6.25
C LEU A 118 -1.57 -17.11 -4.78
N LEU A 119 -2.41 -18.12 -4.51
CA LEU A 119 -2.60 -18.58 -3.13
C LEU A 119 -1.32 -19.15 -2.50
N LYS A 120 -0.45 -19.81 -3.28
CA LYS A 120 0.88 -20.23 -2.80
C LYS A 120 1.79 -19.03 -2.54
N GLN A 121 1.77 -18.02 -3.40
CA GLN A 121 2.53 -16.79 -3.21
C GLN A 121 2.11 -16.10 -1.91
N MET A 122 0.81 -15.99 -1.64
CA MET A 122 0.28 -15.48 -0.38
C MET A 122 0.74 -16.30 0.84
N GLN A 123 0.91 -17.63 0.70
CA GLN A 123 1.44 -18.49 1.76
C GLN A 123 2.95 -18.30 1.99
N TRP A 124 3.73 -17.96 0.96
CA TRP A 124 5.17 -17.70 1.09
C TRP A 124 5.46 -16.30 1.60
N ALA A 125 4.50 -15.37 1.45
CA ALA A 125 4.66 -13.98 1.87
C ALA A 125 4.60 -13.85 3.39
N GLU A 126 5.54 -13.06 3.95
CA GLU A 126 5.55 -12.63 5.35
C GLU A 126 4.86 -11.27 5.53
N PHE A 127 4.27 -10.76 4.48
CA PHE A 127 3.49 -9.52 4.41
C PHE A 127 2.05 -9.80 3.96
N PRO A 128 1.07 -8.99 4.35
CA PRO A 128 -0.31 -9.15 3.91
C PRO A 128 -0.50 -8.69 2.47
N PHE A 129 -1.27 -9.47 1.70
CA PHE A 129 -1.91 -9.00 0.48
C PHE A 129 -3.23 -8.33 0.85
N VAL A 130 -3.38 -7.05 0.51
CA VAL A 130 -4.57 -6.25 0.82
C VAL A 130 -5.47 -6.19 -0.41
N THR A 131 -6.71 -6.70 -0.29
CA THR A 131 -7.63 -6.86 -1.44
C THR A 131 -9.05 -6.48 -1.03
N SER A 132 -9.39 -5.19 -1.14
CA SER A 132 -10.69 -4.68 -0.68
C SER A 132 -11.83 -4.93 -1.68
N ASN A 133 -11.51 -5.11 -2.97
CA ASN A 133 -12.52 -5.35 -4.01
C ASN A 133 -12.42 -6.72 -4.69
N ILE A 134 -11.52 -7.59 -4.26
CA ILE A 134 -11.42 -8.96 -4.81
C ILE A 134 -12.00 -9.94 -3.80
N GLN A 135 -12.98 -10.73 -4.23
CA GLN A 135 -13.61 -11.73 -3.38
C GLN A 135 -13.48 -13.13 -3.96
N ARG A 136 -13.30 -14.10 -3.09
CA ARG A 136 -13.38 -15.52 -3.37
C ARG A 136 -14.41 -16.17 -2.45
N ASN A 137 -15.42 -16.80 -3.03
CA ASN A 137 -16.51 -17.43 -2.28
C ASN A 137 -17.19 -16.48 -1.25
N GLY A 138 -17.34 -15.19 -1.60
CA GLY A 138 -17.98 -14.20 -0.74
C GLY A 138 -17.14 -13.64 0.39
N THR A 139 -15.82 -13.95 0.41
CA THR A 139 -14.86 -13.39 1.37
C THR A 139 -13.71 -12.70 0.63
N PRO A 140 -13.06 -11.67 1.20
CA PRO A 140 -11.88 -11.07 0.59
C PRO A 140 -10.82 -12.12 0.28
N LEU A 141 -10.17 -12.01 -0.89
CA LEU A 141 -9.12 -12.95 -1.32
C LEU A 141 -7.89 -12.89 -0.39
N GLY A 142 -7.49 -11.70 0.02
CA GLY A 142 -6.49 -11.44 1.04
C GLY A 142 -7.13 -10.80 2.28
N VAL A 143 -6.50 -9.78 2.87
CA VAL A 143 -7.11 -8.99 3.94
C VAL A 143 -7.87 -7.79 3.34
N GLU A 144 -9.05 -7.46 3.86
CA GLU A 144 -9.87 -6.36 3.33
C GLU A 144 -9.18 -5.02 3.54
N TYR A 145 -8.53 -4.83 4.68
CA TYR A 145 -7.69 -3.67 5.01
C TYR A 145 -6.72 -4.01 6.14
N LEU A 146 -5.70 -3.19 6.31
CA LEU A 146 -4.72 -3.29 7.37
C LEU A 146 -4.70 -1.99 8.18
N ILE A 147 -4.45 -2.07 9.49
CA ILE A 147 -4.11 -0.90 10.31
C ILE A 147 -2.72 -1.13 10.87
N LYS A 148 -1.81 -0.20 10.57
CA LYS A 148 -0.43 -0.23 11.07
C LYS A 148 -0.16 1.00 11.90
N GLU A 149 0.52 0.86 13.01
CA GLU A 149 0.94 1.97 13.85
C GLU A 149 2.44 2.19 13.69
N ILE A 150 2.83 3.38 13.27
CA ILE A 150 4.23 3.79 13.06
C ILE A 150 4.44 5.12 13.76
N GLY A 151 5.37 5.17 14.73
CA GLY A 151 5.68 6.38 15.47
C GLY A 151 4.50 6.99 16.25
N GLY A 152 3.46 6.20 16.56
CA GLY A 152 2.22 6.67 17.20
C GLY A 152 1.15 7.16 16.22
N VAL A 153 1.40 7.07 14.91
CA VAL A 153 0.43 7.37 13.85
C VAL A 153 -0.24 6.08 13.38
N LYS A 154 -1.57 6.02 13.46
CA LYS A 154 -2.37 4.91 12.92
C LYS A 154 -2.61 5.11 11.43
N ILE A 155 -2.09 4.22 10.61
CA ILE A 155 -2.22 4.24 9.15
C ILE A 155 -3.16 3.12 8.74
N GLY A 156 -4.26 3.46 8.09
CA GLY A 156 -5.16 2.51 7.45
C GLY A 156 -4.72 2.28 6.02
N ILE A 157 -4.57 1.02 5.62
CA ILE A 157 -4.13 0.63 4.27
C ILE A 157 -5.19 -0.26 3.66
N PHE A 158 -5.63 0.04 2.43
CA PHE A 158 -6.56 -0.78 1.66
C PHE A 158 -6.00 -1.05 0.26
N GLY A 159 -6.51 -2.08 -0.43
CA GLY A 159 -6.04 -2.47 -1.76
C GLY A 159 -7.17 -2.56 -2.78
N LEU A 160 -6.94 -2.06 -3.99
CA LEU A 160 -7.88 -2.19 -5.12
C LEU A 160 -7.15 -2.66 -6.37
N THR A 161 -7.80 -3.56 -7.10
CA THR A 161 -7.37 -4.00 -8.42
C THR A 161 -8.43 -3.61 -9.44
N THR A 162 -8.01 -3.20 -10.63
CA THR A 162 -8.94 -2.82 -11.69
C THR A 162 -9.87 -3.99 -12.04
N LYS A 163 -11.16 -3.69 -12.14
CA LYS A 163 -12.16 -4.68 -12.57
C LYS A 163 -11.91 -5.17 -14.00
N ASN A 164 -11.16 -4.42 -14.81
CA ASN A 164 -10.74 -4.88 -16.14
C ASN A 164 -9.96 -6.19 -16.11
N THR A 165 -9.41 -6.57 -14.97
CA THR A 165 -8.74 -7.87 -14.76
C THR A 165 -9.62 -9.05 -15.19
N GLU A 166 -10.94 -8.96 -15.00
CA GLU A 166 -11.91 -9.97 -15.47
C GLU A 166 -11.85 -10.21 -16.99
N ASN A 167 -11.44 -9.19 -17.75
CA ASN A 167 -11.39 -9.22 -19.22
C ASN A 167 -10.00 -9.58 -19.78
N VAL A 168 -8.94 -9.20 -19.07
CA VAL A 168 -7.56 -9.30 -19.58
C VAL A 168 -6.77 -10.47 -19.01
N SER A 169 -7.23 -11.08 -17.91
CA SER A 169 -6.51 -12.16 -17.22
C SER A 169 -7.29 -13.48 -17.28
N ILE A 170 -6.65 -14.51 -17.84
CA ILE A 170 -7.29 -15.80 -18.16
C ILE A 170 -7.82 -16.53 -16.91
N HIS A 171 -7.17 -16.35 -15.77
CA HIS A 171 -7.49 -17.06 -14.53
C HIS A 171 -8.23 -16.22 -13.49
N ALA A 172 -8.74 -15.03 -13.89
CA ALA A 172 -9.52 -14.17 -13.02
C ALA A 172 -10.93 -14.71 -12.69
N GLY A 173 -11.44 -15.66 -13.46
CA GLY A 173 -12.81 -16.21 -13.32
C GLY A 173 -13.08 -17.00 -12.03
N GLU A 174 -12.06 -17.31 -11.22
CA GLU A 174 -12.21 -17.97 -9.91
C GLU A 174 -12.48 -16.98 -8.77
N VAL A 175 -12.46 -15.69 -9.05
CA VAL A 175 -12.73 -14.59 -8.11
C VAL A 175 -13.74 -13.62 -8.71
N THR A 176 -14.27 -12.72 -7.90
CA THR A 176 -15.12 -11.63 -8.35
C THR A 176 -14.52 -10.29 -7.95
N PHE A 177 -14.66 -9.29 -8.82
CA PHE A 177 -14.19 -7.93 -8.59
C PHE A 177 -15.38 -7.02 -8.33
N GLU A 178 -15.48 -6.46 -7.11
CA GLU A 178 -16.42 -5.39 -6.80
C GLU A 178 -16.01 -4.10 -7.53
N ASN A 179 -17.00 -3.21 -7.74
CA ASN A 179 -16.70 -1.89 -8.28
C ASN A 179 -15.74 -1.13 -7.35
N GLU A 180 -14.68 -0.58 -7.89
CA GLU A 180 -13.55 0.00 -7.17
C GLU A 180 -13.98 1.19 -6.30
N VAL A 181 -14.86 2.06 -6.81
CA VAL A 181 -15.36 3.24 -6.09
C VAL A 181 -16.25 2.81 -4.91
N MET A 182 -17.10 1.81 -5.12
CA MET A 182 -17.97 1.28 -4.04
C MET A 182 -17.15 0.62 -2.94
N ALA A 183 -16.15 -0.20 -3.32
CA ALA A 183 -15.25 -0.85 -2.38
C ALA A 183 -14.40 0.18 -1.61
N ALA A 184 -13.86 1.18 -2.30
CA ALA A 184 -13.12 2.27 -1.68
C ALA A 184 -13.98 3.05 -0.66
N ARG A 185 -15.19 3.46 -1.02
CA ARG A 185 -16.11 4.16 -0.11
C ARG A 185 -16.43 3.33 1.14
N LYS A 186 -16.64 2.01 0.96
CA LYS A 186 -16.91 1.07 2.05
C LYS A 186 -15.72 1.01 3.01
N VAL A 187 -14.51 0.75 2.49
CA VAL A 187 -13.32 0.55 3.32
C VAL A 187 -12.86 1.85 3.98
N VAL A 188 -12.91 2.99 3.29
CA VAL A 188 -12.62 4.30 3.88
C VAL A 188 -13.55 4.59 5.05
N LYS A 189 -14.85 4.28 4.93
CA LYS A 189 -15.80 4.41 6.05
C LYS A 189 -15.45 3.50 7.24
N LEU A 190 -14.98 2.27 6.98
CA LEU A 190 -14.52 1.37 8.04
C LEU A 190 -13.27 1.90 8.74
N LEU A 191 -12.26 2.35 7.98
CA LEU A 191 -11.02 2.91 8.51
C LEU A 191 -11.25 4.18 9.34
N LYS A 192 -12.14 5.08 8.88
CA LYS A 192 -12.54 6.27 9.67
C LYS A 192 -13.19 5.89 11.01
N LYS A 193 -13.99 4.82 11.07
CA LYS A 193 -14.55 4.32 12.33
C LYS A 193 -13.46 3.77 13.28
N GLN A 194 -12.35 3.27 12.75
CA GLN A 194 -11.18 2.82 13.52
C GLN A 194 -10.29 3.97 13.99
N GLN A 195 -10.67 5.21 13.67
CA GLN A 195 -9.93 6.43 14.06
C GLN A 195 -8.48 6.42 13.59
N VAL A 196 -8.24 5.97 12.35
CA VAL A 196 -6.92 6.08 11.73
C VAL A 196 -6.59 7.55 11.44
N ASN A 197 -5.31 7.88 11.47
CA ASN A 197 -4.82 9.25 11.22
C ASN A 197 -4.57 9.49 9.74
N LEU A 198 -4.22 8.44 8.99
CA LEU A 198 -3.88 8.48 7.57
C LEU A 198 -4.51 7.28 6.86
N ILE A 199 -5.06 7.48 5.67
CA ILE A 199 -5.62 6.42 4.82
C ILE A 199 -4.84 6.35 3.52
N ILE A 200 -4.20 5.19 3.27
CA ILE A 200 -3.41 4.90 2.08
C ILE A 200 -4.12 3.82 1.27
N GLY A 201 -4.38 4.09 0.00
CA GLY A 201 -4.84 3.10 -0.97
C GLY A 201 -3.66 2.57 -1.79
N LEU A 202 -3.44 1.24 -1.76
CA LEU A 202 -2.58 0.56 -2.71
C LEU A 202 -3.46 0.14 -3.87
N VAL A 203 -3.36 0.81 -5.00
CA VAL A 203 -4.30 0.61 -6.09
C VAL A 203 -3.58 0.19 -7.36
N HIS A 204 -4.16 -0.77 -8.06
CA HIS A 204 -3.66 -1.23 -9.35
C HIS A 204 -4.70 -0.89 -10.41
N LEU A 205 -4.86 0.42 -10.69
CA LEU A 205 -5.92 0.98 -11.52
C LEU A 205 -5.38 1.67 -12.77
N GLY A 206 -4.17 2.19 -12.70
CA GLY A 206 -3.56 3.04 -13.68
C GLY A 206 -3.89 4.52 -13.46
N PHE A 207 -2.87 5.36 -13.64
CA PHE A 207 -3.02 6.81 -13.60
C PHE A 207 -3.70 7.34 -14.86
N THR A 208 -3.33 6.78 -16.01
CA THR A 208 -3.95 7.04 -17.31
C THR A 208 -4.92 5.91 -17.68
N GLU A 209 -5.97 6.23 -18.44
CA GLU A 209 -6.92 5.22 -18.91
C GLU A 209 -6.20 4.16 -19.76
N SER A 210 -6.28 2.91 -19.31
CA SER A 210 -5.83 1.73 -20.06
C SER A 210 -6.92 1.18 -20.98
N ALA A 211 -8.20 1.41 -20.62
CA ALA A 211 -9.37 1.06 -21.43
C ALA A 211 -10.55 1.98 -21.08
N PRO A 212 -11.41 2.35 -22.07
CA PRO A 212 -12.56 3.21 -21.84
C PRO A 212 -13.53 2.63 -20.81
N GLY A 213 -13.96 3.47 -19.88
CA GLY A 213 -15.00 3.10 -18.88
C GLY A 213 -14.47 2.47 -17.62
N PHE A 214 -13.16 2.17 -17.50
CA PHE A 214 -12.56 1.71 -16.24
C PHE A 214 -12.08 2.89 -15.40
N ILE A 215 -12.12 2.69 -14.08
CA ILE A 215 -11.73 3.71 -13.12
C ILE A 215 -10.20 3.82 -13.07
N THR A 216 -9.68 5.04 -13.10
CA THR A 216 -8.25 5.33 -12.86
C THR A 216 -8.05 5.81 -11.43
N SER A 217 -6.80 5.81 -10.94
CA SER A 217 -6.49 6.41 -9.65
C SER A 217 -6.83 7.91 -9.59
N TYR A 218 -6.67 8.61 -10.72
CA TYR A 218 -7.09 10.01 -10.87
C TYR A 218 -8.59 10.18 -10.62
N ARG A 219 -9.43 9.37 -11.29
CA ARG A 219 -10.89 9.42 -11.12
C ARG A 219 -11.32 8.92 -9.73
N LEU A 220 -10.66 7.91 -9.18
CA LEU A 220 -10.94 7.44 -7.83
C LEU A 220 -10.73 8.56 -6.80
N ALA A 221 -9.64 9.33 -6.93
CA ALA A 221 -9.37 10.48 -6.06
C ALA A 221 -10.41 11.60 -6.18
N GLN A 222 -11.04 11.74 -7.35
CA GLN A 222 -12.14 12.69 -7.55
C GLN A 222 -13.46 12.22 -6.92
N GLU A 223 -13.70 10.89 -6.91
CA GLU A 223 -15.00 10.31 -6.54
C GLU A 223 -15.08 9.86 -5.07
N VAL A 224 -13.94 9.69 -4.39
CA VAL A 224 -13.88 9.12 -3.04
C VAL A 224 -13.14 10.04 -2.07
N ASP A 225 -13.88 10.73 -1.22
CA ASP A 225 -13.31 11.59 -0.19
C ASP A 225 -12.73 10.80 0.99
N GLY A 226 -11.57 11.26 1.47
CA GLY A 226 -10.96 10.79 2.71
C GLY A 226 -9.90 9.72 2.49
N ILE A 227 -9.38 9.61 1.29
CA ILE A 227 -8.12 8.96 0.97
C ILE A 227 -7.05 10.05 0.99
N ASP A 228 -5.96 9.82 1.71
CA ASP A 228 -4.87 10.79 1.81
C ASP A 228 -3.82 10.53 0.74
N ILE A 229 -3.46 9.24 0.50
CA ILE A 229 -2.47 8.84 -0.49
C ILE A 229 -3.00 7.66 -1.30
N LEU A 230 -2.78 7.70 -2.62
CA LEU A 230 -2.90 6.56 -3.52
C LEU A 230 -1.50 6.21 -4.05
N VAL A 231 -1.08 4.98 -3.81
CA VAL A 231 0.07 4.36 -4.47
C VAL A 231 -0.49 3.54 -5.61
N ASP A 232 -0.17 3.90 -6.85
CA ASP A 232 -0.78 3.29 -8.03
C ASP A 232 0.21 2.47 -8.87
N GLY A 233 -0.32 1.55 -9.66
CA GLY A 233 0.37 0.74 -10.66
C GLY A 233 -0.44 0.63 -11.95
N HIS A 234 -0.24 -0.45 -12.73
CA HIS A 234 -0.98 -0.85 -13.92
C HIS A 234 -0.61 -0.10 -15.22
N SER A 235 -0.60 1.22 -15.23
CA SER A 235 -0.31 1.99 -16.44
C SER A 235 1.18 2.25 -16.67
N HIS A 236 2.07 1.73 -15.78
CA HIS A 236 3.51 1.94 -15.81
C HIS A 236 3.90 3.43 -15.88
N SER A 237 3.04 4.31 -15.38
CA SER A 237 3.27 5.75 -15.44
C SER A 237 4.46 6.13 -14.57
N PHE A 238 5.25 7.09 -15.05
CA PHE A 238 6.32 7.71 -14.27
C PHE A 238 5.85 9.10 -13.81
N ILE A 239 5.59 9.23 -12.52
CA ILE A 239 5.22 10.49 -11.88
C ILE A 239 6.41 10.97 -11.06
N GLU A 240 7.20 11.91 -11.61
CA GLU A 240 8.39 12.43 -10.94
C GLU A 240 8.06 13.23 -9.68
N ARG A 241 6.90 13.88 -9.66
CA ARG A 241 6.38 14.65 -8.52
C ARG A 241 4.97 14.21 -8.22
N PRO A 242 4.61 14.05 -6.94
CA PRO A 242 3.27 13.63 -6.55
C PRO A 242 2.19 14.51 -7.21
N GLU A 243 1.16 13.85 -7.74
CA GLU A 243 -0.03 14.54 -8.25
C GLU A 243 -1.04 14.74 -7.12
N HIS A 244 -1.64 15.92 -7.06
CA HIS A 244 -2.62 16.27 -6.03
C HIS A 244 -4.00 16.46 -6.63
N ILE A 245 -4.93 15.60 -6.28
CA ILE A 245 -6.32 15.66 -6.70
C ILE A 245 -7.19 15.88 -5.46
N HIS A 246 -7.78 17.06 -5.33
CA HIS A 246 -8.46 17.51 -4.11
C HIS A 246 -7.52 17.39 -2.87
N LYS A 247 -7.80 16.45 -1.99
CA LYS A 247 -6.99 16.18 -0.80
C LYS A 247 -6.17 14.91 -0.90
N THR A 248 -6.24 14.22 -2.03
CA THR A 248 -5.54 12.95 -2.26
C THR A 248 -4.26 13.18 -3.04
N THR A 249 -3.17 12.62 -2.55
CA THR A 249 -1.87 12.58 -3.23
C THR A 249 -1.72 11.26 -3.98
N ILE A 250 -1.35 11.30 -5.26
CA ILE A 250 -1.14 10.10 -6.08
C ILE A 250 0.35 9.98 -6.41
N VAL A 251 0.90 8.78 -6.21
CA VAL A 251 2.28 8.42 -6.53
C VAL A 251 2.35 7.10 -7.28
N THR A 252 3.35 6.94 -8.14
CA THR A 252 3.69 5.69 -8.82
C THR A 252 5.17 5.66 -9.15
N ALA A 253 5.78 4.48 -9.21
CA ALA A 253 7.22 4.27 -9.35
C ALA A 253 7.60 3.62 -10.70
N ASN A 254 6.86 3.92 -11.78
CA ASN A 254 7.08 3.32 -13.11
C ASN A 254 6.90 1.80 -13.09
N GLN A 255 7.84 1.03 -13.66
CA GLN A 255 7.79 -0.44 -13.75
C GLN A 255 9.17 -1.07 -13.63
N SER A 256 9.17 -2.42 -13.59
CA SER A 256 10.36 -3.28 -13.67
C SER A 256 11.41 -2.98 -12.58
N GLY A 257 10.97 -2.44 -11.45
CA GLY A 257 11.85 -2.14 -10.32
C GLY A 257 12.94 -1.12 -10.60
N ARG A 258 12.76 -0.26 -11.59
CA ARG A 258 13.71 0.80 -11.95
C ARG A 258 13.77 1.92 -10.93
N TYR A 259 12.69 2.15 -10.23
CA TYR A 259 12.55 3.22 -9.23
C TYR A 259 11.93 2.68 -7.94
N VAL A 260 12.22 3.37 -6.87
CA VAL A 260 11.49 3.31 -5.60
C VAL A 260 11.02 4.73 -5.34
N GLY A 261 9.70 4.92 -5.17
CA GLY A 261 9.14 6.20 -4.77
C GLY A 261 9.42 6.45 -3.28
N GLU A 262 9.69 7.73 -2.95
CA GLU A 262 9.91 8.18 -1.57
C GLU A 262 9.07 9.44 -1.30
#